data_69e175804238ad364fbce6fac7ebdb3c
#
_entry.id   69e175804238ad364fbce6fac7ebdb3c
#
_cell.length_a   1.000
_cell.length_b   1.000
_cell.length_c   1.000
_cell.angle_alpha   90.00
_cell.angle_beta   90.00
_cell.angle_gamma   90.00
#
_symmetry.space_group_name_H-M   'P 1'
#
loop_
_entity.id
_entity.type
_entity.pdbx_description
1 polymer ?
#
loop_
_entity_poly.entity_id
_entity_poly.type
_entity_poly.pdbx_seq_one_letter_code
_entity_poly.pdbx_strand_id
1 'polypeptide(L)'
;MDNLCTTRQSTAQVIHILVSNLTRAVASILAGEPLRRIARRRCLVLVGVLCIVGTTPAEAITKSDQYKLYAHSRLIDAKEYRCLELLWNRESMWNPLARNGSHWGIPQLRNEKLRSMDAYSQIDWGLRYLKSRYKTPCKAWAFFQANGYS
;
A
#
# COMPACT_ATOMS: atom_id res chain seq x y z
N MET A 1 6.19 18.23 5.18
CA MET A 1 6.19 17.33 6.37
C MET A 1 4.90 17.42 7.20
N ASP A 2 3.82 18.00 6.67
CA ASP A 2 2.69 18.47 7.50
C ASP A 2 1.35 17.71 7.35
N ASN A 3 1.30 16.62 6.59
CA ASN A 3 0.03 15.90 6.37
C ASN A 3 -0.28 14.72 7.32
N LEU A 4 0.66 14.32 8.17
CA LEU A 4 0.47 13.22 9.13
C LEU A 4 -0.17 13.66 10.45
N CYS A 5 -0.10 14.94 10.79
CA CYS A 5 -0.64 15.48 12.04
C CYS A 5 -2.16 15.68 11.98
N THR A 6 -2.71 16.03 10.83
CA THR A 6 -4.14 16.34 10.66
C THR A 6 -5.04 15.09 10.75
N THR A 7 -4.57 13.95 10.26
CA THR A 7 -5.36 12.69 10.27
C THR A 7 -5.48 12.09 11.68
N ARG A 8 -4.46 12.29 12.51
CA ARG A 8 -4.45 11.76 13.90
C ARG A 8 -5.38 12.54 14.84
N GLN A 9 -5.58 13.84 14.59
CA GLN A 9 -6.53 14.64 15.36
C GLN A 9 -7.99 14.31 15.03
N SER A 10 -8.31 13.97 13.80
CA SER A 10 -9.66 13.61 13.38
C SER A 10 -10.16 12.31 14.05
N THR A 11 -9.31 11.29 14.14
CA THR A 11 -9.68 10.02 14.78
C THR A 11 -9.89 10.14 16.30
N ALA A 12 -9.08 10.94 16.97
CA ALA A 12 -9.24 11.19 18.41
C ALA A 12 -10.53 11.94 18.74
N GLN A 13 -10.93 12.90 17.90
CA GLN A 13 -12.20 13.61 18.06
C GLN A 13 -13.42 12.71 17.84
N VAL A 14 -13.37 11.82 16.85
CA VAL A 14 -14.46 10.86 16.59
C VAL A 14 -14.62 9.88 17.76
N ILE A 15 -13.52 9.37 18.29
CA ILE A 15 -13.55 8.47 19.46
C ILE A 15 -14.12 9.19 20.68
N HIS A 16 -13.73 10.45 20.93
CA HIS A 16 -14.24 11.21 22.07
C HIS A 16 -15.76 11.47 21.98
N ILE A 17 -16.27 11.74 20.78
CA ILE A 17 -17.72 11.92 20.53
C ILE A 17 -18.47 10.60 20.75
N LEU A 18 -17.93 9.47 20.29
CA LEU A 18 -18.54 8.16 20.47
C LEU A 18 -18.60 7.75 21.94
N VAL A 19 -17.53 7.95 22.69
CA VAL A 19 -17.45 7.62 24.12
C VAL A 19 -18.42 8.51 24.93
N SER A 20 -18.48 9.82 24.67
CA SER A 20 -19.39 10.73 25.39
C SER A 20 -20.88 10.46 25.08
N ASN A 21 -21.21 9.97 23.88
CA ASN A 21 -22.58 9.57 23.55
C ASN A 21 -22.96 8.25 24.21
N LEU A 22 -22.02 7.31 24.34
CA LEU A 22 -22.22 6.04 25.03
C LEU A 22 -22.47 6.24 26.54
N THR A 23 -21.67 7.09 27.18
CA THR A 23 -21.83 7.41 28.61
C THR A 23 -23.14 8.12 28.92
N ARG A 24 -23.60 9.03 28.03
CA ARG A 24 -24.90 9.66 28.15
C ARG A 24 -26.06 8.67 27.99
N ALA A 25 -25.94 7.70 27.09
CA ALA A 25 -26.93 6.66 26.88
C ALA A 25 -27.06 5.74 28.11
N VAL A 26 -25.95 5.36 28.72
CA VAL A 26 -25.93 4.53 29.94
C VAL A 26 -26.49 5.29 31.14
N ALA A 27 -26.17 6.57 31.28
CA ALA A 27 -26.70 7.42 32.36
C ALA A 27 -28.24 7.57 32.28
N SER A 28 -28.80 7.64 31.06
CA SER A 28 -30.26 7.74 30.87
C SER A 28 -31.01 6.44 31.23
N ILE A 29 -30.35 5.28 31.08
CA ILE A 29 -30.92 3.97 31.44
C ILE A 29 -30.98 3.83 32.98
N LEU A 30 -29.96 4.33 33.68
CA LEU A 30 -29.88 4.30 35.15
C LEU A 30 -30.80 5.30 35.84
N ALA A 31 -31.26 6.36 35.15
CA ALA A 31 -32.14 7.38 35.65
C ALA A 31 -33.64 6.99 35.63
N GLY A 32 -33.99 5.77 35.22
CA GLY A 32 -35.38 5.24 35.34
C GLY A 32 -36.43 5.94 34.49
N GLU A 33 -36.09 6.57 33.40
CA GLU A 33 -37.03 7.22 32.49
C GLU A 33 -37.95 6.21 31.77
N PRO A 34 -39.26 6.51 31.62
CA PRO A 34 -40.21 5.55 31.07
C PRO A 34 -39.94 5.24 29.59
N LEU A 35 -39.63 3.97 29.32
CA LEU A 35 -39.24 3.38 28.06
C LEU A 35 -40.03 3.77 26.79
N ARG A 36 -41.29 4.24 26.96
CA ARG A 36 -42.19 4.52 25.82
C ARG A 36 -41.85 5.76 24.98
N ARG A 37 -41.14 6.75 25.52
CA ARG A 37 -40.81 7.98 24.77
C ARG A 37 -39.41 7.87 24.07
N ILE A 38 -38.61 6.93 24.47
CA ILE A 38 -37.25 6.76 23.98
C ILE A 38 -37.21 5.95 22.67
N ALA A 39 -38.19 5.02 22.50
CA ALA A 39 -38.19 4.09 21.36
C ALA A 39 -38.36 4.76 19.98
N ARG A 40 -39.14 5.84 19.87
CA ARG A 40 -39.41 6.47 18.57
C ARG A 40 -38.30 7.37 18.05
N ARG A 41 -37.46 7.96 18.92
CA ARG A 41 -36.35 8.84 18.49
C ARG A 41 -35.03 8.12 18.32
N ARG A 42 -34.85 6.95 18.94
CA ARG A 42 -33.58 6.19 18.91
C ARG A 42 -33.48 5.17 17.79
N CYS A 43 -34.60 4.67 17.25
CA CYS A 43 -34.56 3.80 16.06
C CYS A 43 -33.96 4.49 14.84
N LEU A 44 -34.23 5.80 14.64
CA LEU A 44 -33.67 6.56 13.51
C LEU A 44 -32.18 6.83 13.65
N VAL A 45 -31.68 6.99 14.88
CA VAL A 45 -30.26 7.25 15.12
C VAL A 45 -29.42 5.97 15.05
N LEU A 46 -29.95 4.83 15.53
CA LEU A 46 -29.25 3.55 15.45
C LEU A 46 -29.17 2.98 14.03
N VAL A 47 -30.18 3.20 13.21
CA VAL A 47 -30.14 2.82 11.79
C VAL A 47 -29.17 3.71 11.01
N GLY A 48 -29.05 5.00 11.36
CA GLY A 48 -28.10 5.91 10.76
C GLY A 48 -26.64 5.58 11.10
N VAL A 49 -26.36 5.13 12.33
CA VAL A 49 -24.99 4.76 12.76
C VAL A 49 -24.56 3.41 12.20
N LEU A 50 -25.49 2.47 11.98
CA LEU A 50 -25.14 1.16 11.39
C LEU A 50 -24.82 1.26 9.90
N CYS A 51 -25.32 2.29 9.20
CA CYS A 51 -25.00 2.53 7.78
C CYS A 51 -23.64 3.22 7.55
N ILE A 52 -22.99 3.74 8.60
CA ILE A 52 -21.69 4.46 8.51
C ILE A 52 -20.50 3.53 8.87
N VAL A 53 -20.73 2.26 9.19
CA VAL A 53 -19.67 1.27 9.11
C VAL A 53 -19.36 1.07 7.63
N GLY A 54 -18.78 2.14 7.05
CA GLY A 54 -18.41 2.21 5.67
C GLY A 54 -17.60 0.99 5.31
N THR A 55 -18.07 0.28 4.33
CA THR A 55 -17.22 -0.55 3.50
C THR A 55 -16.05 0.33 3.08
N THR A 56 -14.93 0.26 3.79
CA THR A 56 -13.66 0.71 3.22
C THR A 56 -13.54 -0.09 1.92
N PRO A 57 -13.46 0.55 0.74
CA PRO A 57 -13.20 -0.20 -0.47
C PRO A 57 -11.91 -0.98 -0.20
N ALA A 58 -12.00 -2.30 -0.24
CA ALA A 58 -10.80 -3.13 -0.25
C ALA A 58 -10.05 -2.70 -1.51
N GLU A 59 -8.97 -1.95 -1.33
CA GLU A 59 -8.14 -1.49 -2.44
C GLU A 59 -7.64 -2.74 -3.14
N ALA A 60 -8.12 -2.98 -4.37
CA ALA A 60 -7.77 -4.17 -5.10
C ALA A 60 -6.25 -4.15 -5.36
N ILE A 61 -5.54 -5.14 -4.84
CA ILE A 61 -4.09 -5.29 -5.04
C ILE A 61 -3.82 -5.33 -6.55
N THR A 62 -3.06 -4.37 -7.05
CA THR A 62 -2.72 -4.29 -8.47
C THR A 62 -1.71 -5.39 -8.84
N LYS A 63 -1.60 -5.71 -10.14
CA LYS A 63 -0.56 -6.64 -10.61
C LYS A 63 0.85 -6.14 -10.26
N SER A 64 1.07 -4.84 -10.34
CA SER A 64 2.34 -4.22 -9.93
C SER A 64 2.65 -4.48 -8.45
N ASP A 65 1.65 -4.40 -7.56
CA ASP A 65 1.86 -4.68 -6.13
C ASP A 65 2.17 -6.15 -5.87
N GLN A 66 1.58 -7.07 -6.64
CA GLN A 66 1.90 -8.50 -6.59
C GLN A 66 3.37 -8.75 -7.00
N TYR A 67 3.85 -8.08 -8.04
CA TYR A 67 5.26 -8.17 -8.48
C TYR A 67 6.21 -7.61 -7.43
N LYS A 68 5.86 -6.49 -6.80
CA LYS A 68 6.62 -5.88 -5.71
C LYS A 68 6.68 -6.79 -4.49
N LEU A 69 5.57 -7.39 -4.09
CA LEU A 69 5.49 -8.37 -3.01
C LEU A 69 6.39 -9.58 -3.29
N TYR A 70 6.33 -10.10 -4.50
CA TYR A 70 7.19 -11.22 -4.92
C TYR A 70 8.68 -10.84 -4.82
N ALA A 71 9.07 -9.70 -5.39
CA ALA A 71 10.45 -9.24 -5.31
C ALA A 71 10.92 -9.02 -3.86
N HIS A 72 10.04 -8.51 -2.99
CA HIS A 72 10.32 -8.35 -1.56
C HIS A 72 10.54 -9.70 -0.87
N SER A 73 9.78 -10.74 -1.22
CA SER A 73 9.98 -12.08 -0.68
C SER A 73 11.31 -12.73 -1.09
N ARG A 74 11.90 -12.28 -2.20
CA ARG A 74 13.21 -12.75 -2.70
C ARG A 74 14.39 -12.01 -2.06
N LEU A 75 14.15 -10.82 -1.49
CA LEU A 75 15.12 -9.99 -0.81
C LEU A 75 14.74 -9.88 0.67
N ILE A 76 15.48 -10.55 1.55
CA ILE A 76 15.22 -10.54 3.00
C ILE A 76 15.48 -9.15 3.60
N ASP A 77 16.44 -8.40 3.04
CA ASP A 77 16.82 -7.07 3.51
C ASP A 77 15.86 -6.00 2.97
N ALA A 78 15.11 -5.38 3.86
CA ALA A 78 14.15 -4.33 3.52
C ALA A 78 14.80 -3.08 2.90
N LYS A 79 16.05 -2.77 3.25
CA LYS A 79 16.80 -1.65 2.66
C LYS A 79 17.14 -1.94 1.20
N GLU A 80 17.64 -3.14 0.92
CA GLU A 80 17.96 -3.57 -0.45
C GLU A 80 16.69 -3.65 -1.31
N TYR A 81 15.57 -4.12 -0.75
CA TYR A 81 14.29 -4.09 -1.45
C TYR A 81 13.84 -2.66 -1.79
N ARG A 82 13.98 -1.71 -0.87
CA ARG A 82 13.62 -0.30 -1.15
C ARG A 82 14.45 0.28 -2.29
N CYS A 83 15.74 -0.03 -2.34
CA CYS A 83 16.60 0.39 -3.44
C CYS A 83 16.16 -0.25 -4.77
N LEU A 84 15.79 -1.53 -4.76
CA LEU A 84 15.24 -2.23 -5.92
C LEU A 84 13.95 -1.57 -6.41
N GLU A 85 13.05 -1.26 -5.51
CA GLU A 85 11.77 -0.62 -5.82
C GLU A 85 11.98 0.74 -6.50
N LEU A 86 12.89 1.57 -5.97
CA LEU A 86 13.25 2.85 -6.57
C LEU A 86 13.82 2.67 -7.98
N LEU A 87 14.74 1.72 -8.15
CA LEU A 87 15.37 1.43 -9.44
C LEU A 87 14.33 1.00 -10.47
N TRP A 88 13.53 -0.03 -10.19
CA TRP A 88 12.60 -0.58 -11.17
C TRP A 88 11.34 0.29 -11.39
N ASN A 89 11.00 1.17 -10.47
CA ASN A 89 10.05 2.25 -10.73
C ASN A 89 10.56 3.21 -11.82
N ARG A 90 11.86 3.50 -11.85
CA ARG A 90 12.48 4.34 -12.89
C ARG A 90 12.64 3.60 -14.22
N GLU A 91 12.95 2.32 -14.19
CA GLU A 91 13.19 1.50 -15.37
C GLU A 91 11.90 1.19 -16.16
N SER A 92 10.84 0.78 -15.49
CA SER A 92 9.65 0.24 -16.14
C SER A 92 8.32 0.53 -15.44
N MET A 93 8.35 1.13 -14.25
CA MET A 93 7.20 1.21 -13.34
C MET A 93 6.60 -0.19 -13.05
N TRP A 94 7.46 -1.22 -12.96
CA TRP A 94 7.08 -2.61 -12.77
C TRP A 94 6.22 -3.20 -13.90
N ASN A 95 6.27 -2.63 -15.09
CA ASN A 95 5.55 -3.13 -16.25
C ASN A 95 6.35 -4.24 -16.96
N PRO A 96 5.86 -5.50 -16.98
CA PRO A 96 6.57 -6.60 -17.65
C PRO A 96 6.59 -6.47 -19.18
N LEU A 97 5.74 -5.62 -19.75
CA LEU A 97 5.68 -5.38 -21.18
C LEU A 97 6.47 -4.12 -21.60
N ALA A 98 7.15 -3.46 -20.64
CA ALA A 98 7.92 -2.26 -20.93
C ALA A 98 9.04 -2.56 -21.92
N ARG A 99 9.24 -1.62 -22.87
CA ARG A 99 10.29 -1.68 -23.85
C ARG A 99 10.92 -0.30 -24.05
N ASN A 100 12.23 -0.23 -23.98
CA ASN A 100 12.98 0.95 -24.35
C ASN A 100 14.15 0.53 -25.27
N GLY A 101 13.98 0.73 -26.57
CA GLY A 101 14.93 0.28 -27.59
C GLY A 101 15.14 -1.24 -27.54
N SER A 102 16.32 -1.68 -27.13
CA SER A 102 16.71 -3.08 -26.98
C SER A 102 16.52 -3.63 -25.55
N HIS A 103 15.96 -2.83 -24.61
CA HIS A 103 15.76 -3.20 -23.23
C HIS A 103 14.31 -3.62 -22.98
N TRP A 104 14.11 -4.66 -22.18
CA TRP A 104 12.83 -5.34 -22.05
C TRP A 104 12.45 -5.61 -20.60
N GLY A 105 11.14 -5.56 -20.35
CA GLY A 105 10.51 -6.03 -19.13
C GLY A 105 10.72 -5.16 -17.89
N ILE A 106 10.40 -5.72 -16.74
CA ILE A 106 10.51 -5.02 -15.46
C ILE A 106 11.93 -4.50 -15.20
N PRO A 107 13.01 -5.30 -15.37
CA PRO A 107 14.36 -4.86 -15.07
C PRO A 107 15.05 -4.10 -16.20
N GLN A 108 14.37 -3.87 -17.33
CA GLN A 108 14.92 -3.20 -18.51
C GLN A 108 16.32 -3.72 -18.94
N LEU A 109 16.43 -5.03 -19.09
CA LEU A 109 17.69 -5.65 -19.52
C LEU A 109 17.76 -5.77 -21.03
N ARG A 110 18.98 -5.62 -21.58
CA ARG A 110 19.26 -5.88 -22.99
C ARG A 110 19.29 -7.38 -23.29
N ASN A 111 18.13 -8.02 -23.13
CA ASN A 111 17.94 -9.45 -23.37
C ASN A 111 16.55 -9.71 -23.94
N GLU A 112 16.49 -10.06 -25.21
CA GLU A 112 15.23 -10.28 -25.93
C GLU A 112 14.39 -11.44 -25.35
N LYS A 113 15.01 -12.40 -24.66
CA LYS A 113 14.30 -13.50 -24.00
C LYS A 113 13.30 -13.02 -22.94
N LEU A 114 13.55 -11.85 -22.34
CA LEU A 114 12.63 -11.27 -21.36
C LEU A 114 11.24 -10.95 -21.94
N ARG A 115 11.17 -10.69 -23.26
CA ARG A 115 9.92 -10.40 -23.95
C ARG A 115 8.89 -11.54 -23.85
N SER A 116 9.35 -12.79 -23.83
CA SER A 116 8.50 -13.99 -23.75
C SER A 116 8.36 -14.57 -22.34
N MET A 117 9.03 -13.98 -21.35
CA MET A 117 8.97 -14.41 -19.97
C MET A 117 7.80 -13.77 -19.23
N ASP A 118 7.22 -14.51 -18.30
CA ASP A 118 6.29 -13.95 -17.32
C ASP A 118 7.00 -12.98 -16.35
N ALA A 119 6.20 -12.15 -15.66
CA ALA A 119 6.73 -11.09 -14.80
C ALA A 119 7.61 -11.61 -13.66
N TYR A 120 7.27 -12.75 -13.07
CA TYR A 120 8.04 -13.33 -11.96
C TYR A 120 9.40 -13.85 -12.43
N SER A 121 9.44 -14.49 -13.57
CA SER A 121 10.68 -14.90 -14.24
C SER A 121 11.56 -13.71 -14.60
N GLN A 122 10.97 -12.59 -15.07
CA GLN A 122 11.70 -11.35 -15.33
C GLN A 122 12.32 -10.78 -14.06
N ILE A 123 11.60 -10.80 -12.94
CA ILE A 123 12.09 -10.36 -11.62
C ILE A 123 13.29 -11.21 -11.19
N ASP A 124 13.20 -12.53 -11.26
CA ASP A 124 14.30 -13.42 -10.90
C ASP A 124 15.54 -13.20 -11.80
N TRP A 125 15.34 -12.95 -13.08
CA TRP A 125 16.43 -12.59 -14.00
C TRP A 125 17.07 -11.25 -13.61
N GLY A 126 16.26 -10.24 -13.34
CA GLY A 126 16.72 -8.93 -12.90
C GLY A 126 17.54 -9.01 -11.61
N LEU A 127 17.06 -9.75 -10.62
CA LEU A 127 17.79 -9.95 -9.35
C LEU A 127 19.13 -10.63 -9.56
N ARG A 128 19.20 -11.66 -10.40
CA ARG A 128 20.48 -12.32 -10.76
C ARG A 128 21.43 -11.36 -11.46
N TYR A 129 20.93 -10.56 -12.39
CA TYR A 129 21.72 -9.55 -13.09
C TYR A 129 22.29 -8.53 -12.11
N LEU A 130 21.45 -7.95 -11.23
CA LEU A 130 21.89 -6.98 -10.23
C LEU A 130 22.96 -7.58 -9.29
N LYS A 131 22.76 -8.82 -8.83
CA LYS A 131 23.72 -9.52 -7.99
C LYS A 131 25.08 -9.73 -8.69
N SER A 132 25.05 -10.10 -9.97
CA SER A 132 26.28 -10.31 -10.77
C SER A 132 27.04 -9.00 -10.99
N ARG A 133 26.35 -7.96 -11.46
CA ARG A 133 26.95 -6.71 -11.91
C ARG A 133 27.27 -5.74 -10.77
N TYR A 134 26.34 -5.56 -9.85
CA TYR A 134 26.42 -4.53 -8.80
C TYR A 134 26.56 -5.10 -7.39
N LYS A 135 26.40 -6.41 -7.21
CA LYS A 135 26.40 -7.14 -5.94
C LYS A 135 25.10 -6.94 -5.14
N THR A 136 24.59 -5.69 -5.04
CA THR A 136 23.37 -5.41 -4.32
C THR A 136 22.48 -4.42 -5.08
N PRO A 137 21.14 -4.44 -4.87
CA PRO A 137 20.22 -3.44 -5.41
C PRO A 137 20.57 -2.00 -5.04
N CYS A 138 21.02 -1.74 -3.81
CA CYS A 138 21.41 -0.38 -3.40
C CYS A 138 22.65 0.13 -4.15
N LYS A 139 23.60 -0.72 -4.48
CA LYS A 139 24.73 -0.33 -5.33
C LYS A 139 24.29 -0.06 -6.77
N ALA A 140 23.35 -0.84 -7.29
CA ALA A 140 22.76 -0.58 -8.60
C ALA A 140 22.00 0.75 -8.63
N TRP A 141 21.21 1.04 -7.60
CA TRP A 141 20.51 2.32 -7.48
C TRP A 141 21.48 3.51 -7.40
N ALA A 142 22.52 3.41 -6.59
CA ALA A 142 23.55 4.44 -6.52
C ALA A 142 24.25 4.67 -7.88
N PHE A 143 24.53 3.59 -8.60
CA PHE A 143 25.08 3.68 -9.97
C PHE A 143 24.11 4.38 -10.92
N PHE A 144 22.83 4.01 -10.89
CA PHE A 144 21.77 4.64 -11.69
C PHE A 144 21.67 6.14 -11.41
N GLN A 145 21.70 6.53 -10.13
CA GLN A 145 21.65 7.95 -9.74
C GLN A 145 22.83 8.77 -10.30
N ALA A 146 24.01 8.15 -10.36
CA ALA A 146 25.20 8.80 -10.86
C ALA A 146 25.26 8.86 -12.40
N ASN A 147 24.71 7.88 -13.12
CA ASN A 147 24.92 7.70 -14.56
C ASN A 147 23.64 7.82 -15.39
N GLY A 148 22.44 7.77 -14.78
CA GLY A 148 21.15 7.81 -15.47
C GLY A 148 20.72 6.50 -16.16
N TYR A 149 21.47 5.40 -15.97
CA TYR A 149 21.16 4.06 -16.51
C TYR A 149 21.70 2.96 -15.58
N SER A 150 21.23 1.71 -15.76
CA SER A 150 21.67 0.55 -14.99
C SER A 150 22.09 -0.64 -15.87
#